data_86d714a1afd3f6a1ba3bb9a495863812
#
_entry.id   86d714a1afd3f6a1ba3bb9a495863812
#
_cell.length_a   1.000
_cell.length_b   1.000
_cell.length_c   1.000
_cell.angle_alpha   90.00
_cell.angle_beta   90.00
_cell.angle_gamma   90.00
#
_symmetry.space_group_name_H-M   'P 1'
#
loop_
_entity.id
_entity.type
_entity.pdbx_description
1 polymer ?
#
loop_
_entity_poly.entity_id
_entity_poly.type
_entity_poly.pdbx_seq_one_letter_code
_entity_poly.pdbx_strand_id
1 'polypeptide(L)'
;MNSRIFLFFLSLRIVSVSCFFLPAFIPFGSARAEGGGFEAAVVPSVDTFFHERWRFTITESMPRVSRTDRVVRGQTFIPYVLMKGYRRTDDGRIDLSYDIRVVKPDGAALLVRQNVPAVQSRIERDDLVLLSANNLRLAFQPRDAAGRYAVEITVRDAIGQTVASDRSFIELADEMSGTAPIDDLKDLGNWMQSYYEDPHPEQINSVFFKFVKLSEPQDDAGFITPITFFVELYKANRHLLPELAALYPDEGGKNRFYILHVLYLTGAITHEFEQSLDSSGKGVLEKLRGTRWPDPYDGIEQPFELDMLWSGFFATGSFRPIAVLVRQLEGVSDRGELEKFQQHPKRDEIDGAPAMRDVHYRAAKWSIGANAAHHRLVREYCRFLLAHGKLSAAAKQELSEALQPPKSELQSTDLQ
;
A
#
# COMPACT_ATOMS: atom_id res chain seq x y z
N MET A 1 -28.30 -14.12 21.10
CA MET A 1 -27.77 -13.53 19.84
C MET A 1 -26.37 -14.07 19.68
N ASN A 2 -26.19 -15.07 18.81
CA ASN A 2 -24.90 -15.73 18.62
C ASN A 2 -24.04 -14.89 17.67
N SER A 3 -23.15 -14.07 18.24
CA SER A 3 -22.10 -13.38 17.47
C SER A 3 -21.09 -14.40 17.00
N ARG A 4 -21.28 -14.96 15.81
CA ARG A 4 -20.18 -15.56 15.07
C ARG A 4 -19.37 -14.40 14.48
N ILE A 5 -18.29 -14.03 15.18
CA ILE A 5 -17.26 -13.17 14.62
C ILE A 5 -16.61 -13.95 13.46
N PHE A 6 -17.02 -13.63 12.25
CA PHE A 6 -16.45 -14.21 11.04
C PHE A 6 -15.16 -13.48 10.69
N LEU A 7 -14.06 -14.00 11.15
CA LEU A 7 -12.71 -13.65 10.67
C LEU A 7 -12.49 -14.30 9.31
N PHE A 8 -12.85 -13.61 8.23
CA PHE A 8 -12.79 -14.13 6.87
C PHE A 8 -11.35 -14.36 6.36
N PHE A 9 -10.33 -13.83 7.04
CA PHE A 9 -8.93 -13.94 6.62
C PHE A 9 -8.14 -15.09 7.28
N LEU A 10 -8.76 -15.95 8.08
CA LEU A 10 -7.96 -16.86 8.92
C LEU A 10 -8.34 -18.32 8.92
N SER A 11 -9.01 -18.87 7.94
CA SER A 11 -9.19 -20.33 7.85
C SER A 11 -8.45 -21.00 6.70
N LEU A 12 -7.42 -20.36 6.12
CA LEU A 12 -6.59 -21.01 5.12
C LEU A 12 -5.35 -21.64 5.77
N ARG A 13 -5.36 -22.97 5.92
CA ARG A 13 -4.13 -23.74 6.21
C ARG A 13 -3.14 -23.53 5.08
N ILE A 14 -2.02 -22.91 5.38
CA ILE A 14 -0.95 -22.59 4.45
C ILE A 14 -0.23 -23.89 4.08
N VAL A 15 -0.29 -24.25 2.80
CA VAL A 15 0.69 -25.13 2.19
C VAL A 15 1.83 -24.24 1.75
N SER A 16 2.96 -24.34 2.46
CA SER A 16 4.19 -23.63 2.12
C SER A 16 4.70 -24.10 0.77
N VAL A 17 4.48 -23.30 -0.27
CA VAL A 17 5.18 -23.42 -1.53
C VAL A 17 6.34 -22.43 -1.49
N SER A 18 7.54 -22.97 -1.21
CA SER A 18 8.79 -22.21 -1.29
C SER A 18 9.08 -21.90 -2.76
N CYS A 19 8.62 -20.80 -3.26
CA CYS A 19 9.11 -20.22 -4.49
C CYS A 19 10.43 -19.52 -4.21
N PHE A 20 11.54 -20.17 -4.62
CA PHE A 20 12.85 -19.54 -4.69
C PHE A 20 12.82 -18.45 -5.76
N PHE A 21 12.57 -17.19 -5.35
CA PHE A 21 12.84 -16.04 -6.19
C PHE A 21 14.28 -15.60 -5.98
N LEU A 22 15.06 -15.68 -7.05
CA LEU A 22 16.39 -15.06 -7.14
C LEU A 22 16.26 -13.55 -6.83
N PRO A 23 17.20 -12.98 -6.05
CA PRO A 23 17.18 -11.56 -5.74
C PRO A 23 17.43 -10.78 -7.05
N ALA A 24 16.43 -10.05 -7.52
CA ALA A 24 16.67 -9.02 -8.52
C ALA A 24 17.49 -7.91 -7.85
N PHE A 25 18.79 -7.92 -8.05
CA PHE A 25 19.66 -6.79 -7.76
C PHE A 25 19.10 -5.56 -8.47
N ILE A 26 19.04 -4.42 -7.77
CA ILE A 26 18.91 -3.12 -8.44
C ILE A 26 20.20 -2.98 -9.27
N PRO A 27 20.16 -3.05 -10.60
CA PRO A 27 21.36 -2.79 -11.36
C PRO A 27 21.61 -1.29 -11.30
N PHE A 28 22.48 -0.85 -10.40
CA PHE A 28 23.20 0.37 -10.67
C PHE A 28 23.91 0.11 -12.00
N GLY A 29 23.50 0.86 -13.05
CA GLY A 29 23.97 0.64 -14.40
C GLY A 29 25.47 0.52 -14.43
N SER A 30 25.98 -0.37 -15.28
CA SER A 30 27.40 -0.65 -15.45
C SER A 30 28.15 0.50 -16.14
N ALA A 31 28.18 1.67 -15.49
CA ALA A 31 29.29 2.59 -15.63
C ALA A 31 30.32 2.13 -14.60
N ARG A 32 31.26 1.29 -15.04
CA ARG A 32 32.41 0.88 -14.25
C ARG A 32 33.24 2.10 -13.88
N ALA A 33 32.97 2.66 -12.70
CA ALA A 33 33.94 3.46 -11.98
C ALA A 33 34.70 2.47 -11.08
N GLU A 34 35.91 2.14 -11.45
CA GLU A 34 36.88 1.49 -10.56
C GLU A 34 37.19 2.43 -9.41
N GLY A 35 36.71 2.08 -8.19
CA GLY A 35 36.86 2.87 -6.97
C GLY A 35 35.53 3.52 -6.58
N GLY A 36 35.05 3.28 -5.34
CA GLY A 36 33.76 3.66 -4.78
C GLY A 36 33.33 5.13 -5.03
N GLY A 37 32.94 5.44 -6.26
CA GLY A 37 32.54 6.76 -6.72
C GLY A 37 31.06 7.05 -6.46
N PHE A 38 30.69 8.31 -6.61
CA PHE A 38 29.30 8.77 -6.53
C PHE A 38 28.49 8.19 -7.69
N GLU A 39 27.38 7.50 -7.38
CA GLU A 39 26.49 6.85 -8.34
C GLU A 39 25.05 7.27 -8.10
N ALA A 40 24.27 7.33 -9.20
CA ALA A 40 22.85 7.59 -9.19
C ALA A 40 22.12 6.59 -10.09
N ALA A 41 20.87 6.28 -9.75
CA ALA A 41 19.97 5.47 -10.56
C ALA A 41 18.57 6.06 -10.58
N VAL A 42 17.87 5.97 -11.74
CA VAL A 42 16.47 6.33 -11.87
C VAL A 42 15.64 5.08 -12.18
N VAL A 43 14.63 4.84 -11.32
CA VAL A 43 13.76 3.66 -11.42
C VAL A 43 12.31 4.14 -11.56
N PRO A 44 11.74 4.14 -12.80
CA PRO A 44 10.31 4.39 -12.98
C PRO A 44 9.49 3.29 -12.31
N SER A 45 8.46 3.67 -11.57
CA SER A 45 7.58 2.73 -10.86
C SER A 45 6.15 3.26 -10.78
N VAL A 46 5.17 2.37 -10.91
CA VAL A 46 3.75 2.65 -10.64
C VAL A 46 3.41 2.50 -9.15
N ASP A 47 4.33 2.00 -8.36
CA ASP A 47 4.19 1.89 -6.92
C ASP A 47 4.34 3.26 -6.25
N THR A 48 3.22 3.91 -6.01
CA THR A 48 3.18 5.27 -5.46
C THR A 48 3.45 5.35 -3.96
N PHE A 49 3.52 4.21 -3.27
CA PHE A 49 3.76 4.11 -1.83
C PHE A 49 5.18 3.66 -1.46
N PHE A 50 6.03 3.38 -2.43
CA PHE A 50 7.41 2.94 -2.18
C PHE A 50 8.20 3.89 -1.26
N HIS A 51 7.99 5.21 -1.37
CA HIS A 51 8.65 6.20 -0.51
C HIS A 51 8.29 6.05 0.97
N GLU A 52 7.05 5.62 1.29
CA GLU A 52 6.66 5.32 2.67
C GLU A 52 7.38 4.07 3.17
N ARG A 53 7.43 3.02 2.36
CA ARG A 53 8.18 1.79 2.69
C ARG A 53 9.63 2.09 2.95
N TRP A 54 10.26 2.93 2.10
CA TRP A 54 11.63 3.38 2.30
C TRP A 54 11.82 4.12 3.62
N ARG A 55 10.92 5.02 3.96
CA ARG A 55 11.00 5.89 5.14
C ARG A 55 10.76 5.15 6.45
N PHE A 56 9.87 4.18 6.46
CA PHE A 56 9.37 3.52 7.67
C PHE A 56 9.86 2.08 7.85
N THR A 57 10.86 1.66 7.10
CA THR A 57 11.57 0.39 7.33
C THR A 57 12.94 0.66 7.96
N ILE A 58 13.48 -0.34 8.66
CA ILE A 58 14.81 -0.24 9.27
C ILE A 58 15.87 -0.44 8.18
N THR A 59 16.94 0.34 8.24
CA THR A 59 17.97 0.47 7.20
C THR A 59 18.63 -0.85 6.75
N GLU A 60 18.60 -1.89 7.58
CA GLU A 60 19.20 -3.19 7.27
C GLU A 60 18.44 -4.01 6.22
N SER A 61 17.20 -3.63 5.94
CA SER A 61 16.35 -4.33 4.98
C SER A 61 15.71 -3.37 3.99
N MET A 62 16.52 -2.90 3.04
CA MET A 62 16.03 -1.99 2.00
C MET A 62 14.83 -2.57 1.25
N PRO A 63 13.69 -1.86 1.19
CA PRO A 63 12.55 -2.29 0.41
C PRO A 63 12.92 -2.31 -1.08
N ARG A 64 12.36 -3.28 -1.81
CA ARG A 64 12.54 -3.37 -3.26
C ARG A 64 11.57 -2.39 -3.93
N VAL A 65 12.04 -1.69 -4.96
CA VAL A 65 11.17 -0.91 -5.85
C VAL A 65 10.75 -1.78 -7.03
N SER A 66 9.43 -1.90 -7.22
CA SER A 66 8.89 -2.56 -8.42
C SER A 66 9.09 -1.63 -9.61
N ARG A 67 10.03 -2.00 -10.53
CA ARG A 67 10.26 -1.25 -11.75
C ARG A 67 9.12 -1.47 -12.73
N THR A 68 8.64 -0.38 -13.34
CA THR A 68 7.76 -0.47 -14.50
C THR A 68 8.46 0.06 -15.75
N ASP A 69 8.27 -0.62 -16.86
CA ASP A 69 8.77 -0.24 -18.17
C ASP A 69 7.64 0.20 -19.12
N ARG A 70 6.38 0.07 -18.70
CA ARG A 70 5.20 0.38 -19.50
C ARG A 70 4.11 1.05 -18.65
N VAL A 71 3.45 2.06 -19.21
CA VAL A 71 2.29 2.75 -18.61
C VAL A 71 1.29 3.14 -19.68
N VAL A 72 0.07 3.49 -19.26
CA VAL A 72 -0.97 4.08 -20.13
C VAL A 72 -1.20 5.55 -19.79
N ARG A 73 -1.95 6.27 -20.65
CA ARG A 73 -2.33 7.66 -20.39
C ARG A 73 -3.12 7.81 -19.11
N GLY A 74 -2.83 8.84 -18.33
CA GLY A 74 -3.44 9.09 -17.03
C GLY A 74 -2.89 8.24 -15.88
N GLN A 75 -2.17 7.15 -16.17
CA GLN A 75 -1.53 6.33 -15.14
C GLN A 75 -0.38 7.09 -14.49
N THR A 76 -0.42 7.19 -13.15
CA THR A 76 0.66 7.82 -12.38
C THR A 76 1.84 6.87 -12.28
N PHE A 77 3.04 7.38 -12.56
CA PHE A 77 4.29 6.72 -12.23
C PHE A 77 5.26 7.71 -11.55
N ILE A 78 6.21 7.17 -10.81
CA ILE A 78 7.22 7.94 -10.09
C ILE A 78 8.61 7.48 -10.55
N PRO A 79 9.44 8.38 -11.11
CA PRO A 79 10.85 8.10 -11.35
C PRO A 79 11.62 8.25 -10.04
N TYR A 80 11.73 7.18 -9.27
CA TYR A 80 12.49 7.17 -8.03
C TYR A 80 13.98 7.37 -8.30
N VAL A 81 14.60 8.34 -7.63
CA VAL A 81 16.02 8.65 -7.75
C VAL A 81 16.76 8.10 -6.55
N LEU A 82 17.67 7.16 -6.80
CA LEU A 82 18.51 6.50 -5.81
C LEU A 82 19.96 6.97 -5.95
N MET A 83 20.67 7.13 -4.84
CA MET A 83 22.03 7.69 -4.79
C MET A 83 22.89 6.93 -3.79
N LYS A 84 24.17 6.69 -4.12
CA LYS A 84 25.17 6.12 -3.21
C LYS A 84 26.56 6.69 -3.47
N GLY A 85 27.50 6.53 -2.51
CA GLY A 85 28.88 6.98 -2.66
C GLY A 85 29.04 8.53 -2.60
N TYR A 86 28.06 9.23 -2.06
CA TYR A 86 28.08 10.68 -1.82
C TYR A 86 29.05 11.04 -0.70
N ARG A 87 29.44 12.33 -0.63
CA ARG A 87 30.28 12.86 0.44
C ARG A 87 29.42 13.54 1.51
N ARG A 88 29.91 13.49 2.75
CA ARG A 88 29.36 14.25 3.87
C ARG A 88 30.44 15.13 4.51
N THR A 89 30.02 16.18 5.17
CA THR A 89 30.91 16.99 6.01
C THR A 89 31.24 16.23 7.30
N ASP A 90 32.21 16.72 8.07
CA ASP A 90 32.64 16.15 9.36
C ASP A 90 31.47 16.09 10.37
N ASP A 91 30.55 17.07 10.31
CA ASP A 91 29.32 17.09 11.12
C ASP A 91 28.17 16.29 10.53
N GLY A 92 28.43 15.49 9.48
CA GLY A 92 27.49 14.52 8.91
C GLY A 92 26.49 15.11 7.90
N ARG A 93 26.60 16.39 7.49
CA ARG A 93 25.68 16.99 6.50
C ARG A 93 25.97 16.48 5.09
N ILE A 94 24.89 16.30 4.35
CA ILE A 94 24.88 16.03 2.91
C ILE A 94 24.01 17.07 2.20
N ASP A 95 24.36 17.34 0.94
CA ASP A 95 23.60 18.26 0.08
C ASP A 95 23.58 17.72 -1.35
N LEU A 96 22.47 17.01 -1.67
CA LEU A 96 22.24 16.37 -2.95
C LEU A 96 21.06 17.02 -3.65
N SER A 97 21.23 17.32 -4.94
CA SER A 97 20.16 17.80 -5.82
C SER A 97 20.19 17.07 -7.15
N TYR A 98 19.10 17.10 -7.90
CA TYR A 98 19.08 16.50 -9.23
C TYR A 98 18.32 17.34 -10.25
N ASP A 99 18.72 17.17 -11.52
CA ASP A 99 17.91 17.54 -12.66
C ASP A 99 17.23 16.28 -13.21
N ILE A 100 16.02 16.46 -13.73
CA ILE A 100 15.30 15.40 -14.43
C ILE A 100 14.73 15.90 -15.75
N ARG A 101 14.85 15.08 -16.77
CA ARG A 101 14.31 15.33 -18.11
C ARG A 101 13.55 14.11 -18.58
N VAL A 102 12.33 14.33 -19.09
CA VAL A 102 11.57 13.31 -19.82
C VAL A 102 11.61 13.66 -21.30
N VAL A 103 12.09 12.74 -22.12
CA VAL A 103 12.31 12.93 -23.57
C VAL A 103 11.33 12.07 -24.33
N LYS A 104 10.64 12.69 -25.28
CA LYS A 104 9.68 12.03 -26.17
C LYS A 104 10.37 11.09 -27.17
N PRO A 105 9.61 10.22 -27.86
CA PRO A 105 10.15 9.37 -28.93
C PRO A 105 10.80 10.15 -30.08
N ASP A 106 10.36 11.37 -30.35
CA ASP A 106 10.91 12.27 -31.38
C ASP A 106 12.17 13.05 -30.92
N GLY A 107 12.62 12.83 -29.68
CA GLY A 107 13.78 13.51 -29.08
C GLY A 107 13.48 14.86 -28.43
N ALA A 108 12.26 15.39 -28.55
CA ALA A 108 11.89 16.63 -27.88
C ALA A 108 11.70 16.43 -26.37
N ALA A 109 12.00 17.47 -25.58
CA ALA A 109 11.74 17.41 -24.13
C ALA A 109 10.23 17.55 -23.86
N LEU A 110 9.67 16.59 -23.10
CA LEU A 110 8.31 16.68 -22.55
C LEU A 110 8.31 17.44 -21.22
N LEU A 111 9.29 17.16 -20.37
CA LEU A 111 9.45 17.76 -19.05
C LEU A 111 10.93 18.05 -18.80
N VAL A 112 11.20 19.18 -18.19
CA VAL A 112 12.51 19.51 -17.61
C VAL A 112 12.29 20.12 -16.23
N ARG A 113 12.98 19.60 -15.22
CA ARG A 113 13.08 20.18 -13.89
C ARG A 113 14.54 20.22 -13.49
N GLN A 114 14.99 21.33 -12.96
CA GLN A 114 16.37 21.56 -12.56
C GLN A 114 16.45 21.86 -11.07
N ASN A 115 17.59 21.52 -10.45
CA ASN A 115 17.89 21.77 -9.05
C ASN A 115 16.81 21.30 -8.08
N VAL A 116 16.21 20.11 -8.33
CA VAL A 116 15.27 19.51 -7.40
C VAL A 116 16.07 19.05 -6.18
N PRO A 117 15.77 19.52 -4.95
CA PRO A 117 16.46 19.03 -3.76
C PRO A 117 16.20 17.54 -3.59
N ALA A 118 17.25 16.73 -3.55
CA ALA A 118 17.13 15.28 -3.36
C ALA A 118 17.17 14.90 -1.88
N VAL A 119 18.30 15.16 -1.23
CA VAL A 119 18.48 14.94 0.22
C VAL A 119 19.36 16.05 0.77
N GLN A 120 18.83 16.82 1.72
CA GLN A 120 19.53 17.89 2.44
C GLN A 120 19.32 17.65 3.94
N SER A 121 20.21 16.88 4.56
CA SER A 121 20.05 16.45 5.95
C SER A 121 21.38 16.06 6.58
N ARG A 122 21.35 15.71 7.86
CA ARG A 122 22.46 15.04 8.54
C ARG A 122 22.21 13.54 8.54
N ILE A 123 23.26 12.77 8.27
CA ILE A 123 23.27 11.32 8.30
C ILE A 123 24.46 10.82 9.10
N GLU A 124 24.32 9.68 9.77
CA GLU A 124 25.37 9.10 10.61
C GLU A 124 26.33 8.22 9.80
N ARG A 125 25.87 7.65 8.70
CA ARG A 125 26.61 6.69 7.86
C ARG A 125 26.68 7.17 6.42
N ASP A 126 27.77 6.89 5.74
CA ASP A 126 28.04 7.27 4.34
C ASP A 126 27.92 6.11 3.33
N ASP A 127 27.77 4.89 3.85
CA ASP A 127 27.60 3.67 3.04
C ASP A 127 26.15 3.38 2.65
N LEU A 128 25.22 4.29 2.97
CA LEU A 128 23.80 4.10 2.71
C LEU A 128 23.45 4.45 1.26
N VAL A 129 22.54 3.65 0.70
CA VAL A 129 21.77 4.10 -0.47
C VAL A 129 20.68 5.05 0.00
N LEU A 130 20.57 6.20 -0.66
CA LEU A 130 19.55 7.21 -0.35
C LEU A 130 18.50 7.25 -1.44
N LEU A 131 17.24 7.42 -1.05
CA LEU A 131 16.14 7.76 -1.93
C LEU A 131 15.91 9.26 -1.86
N SER A 132 15.68 9.90 -3.02
CA SER A 132 15.29 11.33 -3.03
C SER A 132 14.03 11.54 -2.19
N ALA A 133 14.08 12.58 -1.32
CA ALA A 133 12.92 12.99 -0.54
C ALA A 133 11.83 13.65 -1.42
N ASN A 134 12.22 14.24 -2.54
CA ASN A 134 11.34 14.91 -3.48
C ASN A 134 11.24 14.08 -4.78
N ASN A 135 10.27 13.19 -4.85
CA ASN A 135 10.01 12.39 -6.06
C ASN A 135 8.85 13.00 -6.84
N LEU A 136 9.05 13.19 -8.16
CA LEU A 136 8.01 13.72 -9.03
C LEU A 136 6.96 12.66 -9.34
N ARG A 137 5.68 13.01 -9.21
CA ARG A 137 4.56 12.19 -9.69
C ARG A 137 4.24 12.61 -11.11
N LEU A 138 4.36 11.71 -12.06
CA LEU A 138 4.16 11.97 -13.48
C LEU A 138 3.01 11.14 -14.03
N ALA A 139 2.31 11.67 -15.03
CA ALA A 139 1.34 10.96 -15.83
C ALA A 139 1.34 11.53 -17.24
N PHE A 140 1.27 10.68 -18.25
CA PHE A 140 1.12 11.10 -19.64
C PHE A 140 -0.31 11.60 -19.90
N GLN A 141 -0.40 12.67 -20.67
CA GLN A 141 -1.67 13.30 -21.02
C GLN A 141 -2.35 12.59 -22.21
N PRO A 142 -3.65 12.76 -22.43
CA PRO A 142 -4.35 12.13 -23.57
C PRO A 142 -3.73 12.43 -24.94
N ARG A 143 -3.08 13.59 -25.10
CA ARG A 143 -2.43 14.04 -26.35
C ARG A 143 -1.00 13.52 -26.54
N ASP A 144 -0.40 12.90 -25.54
CA ASP A 144 0.97 12.40 -25.65
C ASP A 144 0.99 11.19 -26.58
N ALA A 145 1.95 11.16 -27.50
CA ALA A 145 2.08 10.08 -28.48
C ALA A 145 2.53 8.79 -27.81
N ALA A 146 1.95 7.66 -28.20
CA ALA A 146 2.45 6.35 -27.79
C ALA A 146 3.89 6.15 -28.26
N GLY A 147 4.66 5.36 -27.50
CA GLY A 147 6.05 5.05 -27.80
C GLY A 147 6.98 5.11 -26.59
N ARG A 148 8.28 5.00 -26.88
CA ARG A 148 9.32 4.87 -25.87
C ARG A 148 9.87 6.23 -25.46
N TYR A 149 9.64 6.60 -24.21
CA TYR A 149 10.15 7.82 -23.56
C TYR A 149 11.42 7.51 -22.79
N ALA A 150 12.38 8.45 -22.77
CA ALA A 150 13.53 8.36 -21.88
C ALA A 150 13.33 9.23 -20.65
N VAL A 151 13.68 8.71 -19.48
CA VAL A 151 13.76 9.45 -18.21
C VAL A 151 15.23 9.58 -17.87
N GLU A 152 15.75 10.80 -17.94
CA GLU A 152 17.16 11.13 -17.72
C GLU A 152 17.32 11.91 -16.43
N ILE A 153 18.30 11.55 -15.61
CA ILE A 153 18.66 12.30 -14.41
C ILE A 153 20.12 12.69 -14.42
N THR A 154 20.41 13.82 -13.77
CA THR A 154 21.77 14.25 -13.42
C THR A 154 21.75 14.68 -11.97
N VAL A 155 22.41 13.93 -11.11
CA VAL A 155 22.48 14.17 -9.65
C VAL A 155 23.80 14.86 -9.33
N ARG A 156 23.75 15.89 -8.48
CA ARG A 156 24.90 16.65 -8.00
C ARG A 156 25.07 16.44 -6.52
N ASP A 157 26.29 16.14 -6.12
CA ASP A 157 26.75 16.18 -4.73
C ASP A 157 27.54 17.47 -4.52
N ALA A 158 26.91 18.44 -3.83
CA ALA A 158 27.54 19.75 -3.59
C ALA A 158 28.73 19.66 -2.63
N ILE A 159 28.75 18.69 -1.70
CA ILE A 159 29.85 18.49 -0.75
C ILE A 159 31.04 17.80 -1.43
N GLY A 160 30.77 16.73 -2.18
CA GLY A 160 31.79 15.98 -2.92
C GLY A 160 32.23 16.65 -4.21
N GLN A 161 31.54 17.70 -4.68
CA GLN A 161 31.74 18.34 -5.97
C GLN A 161 31.74 17.33 -7.14
N THR A 162 30.86 16.32 -7.05
CA THR A 162 30.75 15.25 -8.02
C THR A 162 29.37 15.21 -8.67
N VAL A 163 29.30 14.62 -9.85
CA VAL A 163 28.07 14.48 -10.64
C VAL A 163 27.93 13.04 -11.10
N ALA A 164 26.72 12.50 -11.00
CA ALA A 164 26.36 11.20 -11.53
C ALA A 164 25.12 11.34 -12.41
N SER A 165 25.03 10.56 -13.48
CA SER A 165 23.87 10.58 -14.39
C SER A 165 23.39 9.16 -14.66
N ASP A 166 22.08 9.02 -14.88
CA ASP A 166 21.48 7.76 -15.28
C ASP A 166 20.31 8.01 -16.23
N ARG A 167 19.92 6.98 -16.96
CA ARG A 167 18.85 6.99 -17.95
C ARG A 167 18.04 5.70 -17.89
N SER A 168 16.75 5.84 -17.77
CA SER A 168 15.79 4.74 -17.87
C SER A 168 14.79 4.99 -18.99
N PHE A 169 14.03 3.97 -19.35
CA PHE A 169 13.01 4.09 -20.37
C PHE A 169 11.66 3.63 -19.83
N ILE A 170 10.60 4.26 -20.38
CA ILE A 170 9.22 3.89 -20.12
C ILE A 170 8.44 3.95 -21.45
N GLU A 171 7.68 2.92 -21.73
CA GLU A 171 6.82 2.86 -22.91
C GLU A 171 5.43 3.39 -22.54
N LEU A 172 4.98 4.42 -23.26
CA LEU A 172 3.58 4.83 -23.24
C LEU A 172 2.80 3.98 -24.24
N ALA A 173 1.95 3.09 -23.72
CA ALA A 173 1.06 2.26 -24.52
C ALA A 173 -0.32 2.92 -24.65
N ASP A 174 -1.03 2.58 -25.74
CA ASP A 174 -2.42 3.02 -25.91
C ASP A 174 -3.35 2.31 -24.92
N GLU A 175 -3.10 1.02 -24.70
CA GLU A 175 -3.88 0.17 -23.80
C GLU A 175 -2.97 -0.79 -23.04
N MET A 176 -3.38 -1.15 -21.85
CA MET A 176 -2.83 -2.26 -21.07
C MET A 176 -4.00 -3.08 -20.52
N SER A 177 -3.98 -4.36 -20.76
CA SER A 177 -4.90 -5.30 -20.14
C SER A 177 -4.11 -6.43 -19.51
N GLY A 178 -4.53 -6.86 -18.34
CA GLY A 178 -3.93 -7.97 -17.64
C GLY A 178 -5.00 -8.87 -17.01
N THR A 179 -4.71 -10.15 -16.93
CA THR A 179 -5.55 -11.11 -16.20
C THR A 179 -4.72 -11.79 -15.12
N ALA A 180 -5.27 -11.93 -13.93
CA ALA A 180 -4.67 -12.75 -12.89
C ALA A 180 -5.27 -14.18 -12.95
N PRO A 181 -4.48 -15.23 -12.68
CA PRO A 181 -4.96 -16.60 -12.59
C PRO A 181 -5.71 -16.80 -11.27
N ILE A 182 -6.96 -16.37 -11.22
CA ILE A 182 -7.85 -16.48 -10.07
C ILE A 182 -9.02 -17.35 -10.47
N ASP A 183 -9.12 -18.53 -9.89
CA ASP A 183 -10.17 -19.50 -10.17
C ASP A 183 -11.16 -19.64 -9.00
N ASP A 184 -10.72 -19.35 -7.77
CA ASP A 184 -11.53 -19.46 -6.57
C ASP A 184 -11.25 -18.33 -5.56
N LEU A 185 -11.95 -18.35 -4.41
CA LEU A 185 -11.78 -17.38 -3.33
C LEU A 185 -10.40 -17.44 -2.67
N LYS A 186 -9.72 -18.58 -2.72
CA LYS A 186 -8.38 -18.73 -2.17
C LYS A 186 -7.36 -17.99 -3.02
N ASP A 187 -7.42 -18.15 -4.33
CA ASP A 187 -6.56 -17.45 -5.28
C ASP A 187 -6.78 -15.93 -5.19
N LEU A 188 -8.08 -15.53 -5.09
CA LEU A 188 -8.43 -14.14 -4.87
C LEU A 188 -7.82 -13.59 -3.57
N GLY A 189 -7.95 -14.32 -2.47
CA GLY A 189 -7.37 -13.94 -1.17
C GLY A 189 -5.85 -13.80 -1.23
N ASN A 190 -5.17 -14.75 -1.87
CA ASN A 190 -3.71 -14.72 -2.07
C ASN A 190 -3.28 -13.49 -2.89
N TRP A 191 -3.98 -13.20 -4.00
CA TRP A 191 -3.71 -12.04 -4.84
C TRP A 191 -3.91 -10.73 -4.06
N MET A 192 -5.01 -10.61 -3.31
CA MET A 192 -5.29 -9.43 -2.49
C MET A 192 -4.20 -9.20 -1.44
N GLN A 193 -3.76 -10.25 -0.73
CA GLN A 193 -2.76 -10.14 0.34
C GLN A 193 -1.36 -9.82 -0.17
N SER A 194 -1.03 -10.19 -1.41
CA SER A 194 0.31 -9.99 -2.00
C SER A 194 0.40 -8.79 -2.95
N TYR A 195 -0.71 -8.16 -3.31
CA TYR A 195 -0.75 -7.10 -4.33
C TYR A 195 0.25 -5.96 -4.07
N TYR A 196 0.38 -5.50 -2.83
CA TYR A 196 1.29 -4.41 -2.48
C TYR A 196 2.79 -4.74 -2.70
N GLU A 197 3.15 -6.02 -2.78
CA GLU A 197 4.54 -6.45 -2.99
C GLU A 197 4.98 -6.25 -4.44
N ASP A 198 4.08 -6.50 -5.38
CA ASP A 198 4.29 -6.33 -6.82
C ASP A 198 3.00 -5.84 -7.50
N PRO A 199 2.76 -4.52 -7.50
CA PRO A 199 1.52 -3.96 -8.03
C PRO A 199 1.39 -4.14 -9.55
N HIS A 200 0.25 -4.70 -9.97
CA HIS A 200 -0.17 -4.92 -11.35
C HIS A 200 -1.48 -4.18 -11.65
N PRO A 201 -1.46 -2.85 -11.86
CA PRO A 201 -2.68 -2.06 -12.09
C PRO A 201 -3.54 -2.54 -13.25
N GLU A 202 -2.91 -3.10 -14.28
CA GLU A 202 -3.58 -3.65 -15.47
C GLU A 202 -4.49 -4.85 -15.16
N GLN A 203 -4.35 -5.49 -14.01
CA GLN A 203 -5.17 -6.63 -13.59
C GLN A 203 -6.41 -6.21 -12.77
N ILE A 204 -6.45 -4.97 -12.24
CA ILE A 204 -7.43 -4.56 -11.24
C ILE A 204 -8.87 -4.75 -11.74
N ASN A 205 -9.21 -4.29 -12.96
CA ASN A 205 -10.56 -4.44 -13.49
C ASN A 205 -10.96 -5.92 -13.63
N SER A 206 -10.07 -6.76 -14.18
CA SER A 206 -10.37 -8.19 -14.35
C SER A 206 -10.56 -8.92 -13.01
N VAL A 207 -9.73 -8.59 -12.00
CA VAL A 207 -9.84 -9.18 -10.67
C VAL A 207 -11.08 -8.68 -9.93
N PHE A 208 -11.43 -7.39 -10.07
CA PHE A 208 -12.66 -6.85 -9.51
C PHE A 208 -13.90 -7.61 -9.99
N PHE A 209 -14.03 -7.88 -11.28
CA PHE A 209 -15.16 -8.68 -11.79
C PHE A 209 -15.12 -10.13 -11.34
N LYS A 210 -13.94 -10.74 -11.21
CA LYS A 210 -13.81 -12.08 -10.59
C LYS A 210 -14.24 -12.05 -9.12
N PHE A 211 -13.84 -11.04 -8.35
CA PHE A 211 -14.32 -10.84 -6.98
C PHE A 211 -15.86 -10.77 -6.95
N VAL A 212 -16.47 -9.90 -7.75
CA VAL A 212 -17.95 -9.77 -7.78
C VAL A 212 -18.63 -11.08 -8.14
N LYS A 213 -18.06 -11.86 -9.07
CA LYS A 213 -18.60 -13.17 -9.48
C LYS A 213 -18.50 -14.19 -8.36
N LEU A 214 -17.36 -14.27 -7.67
CA LEU A 214 -17.07 -15.26 -6.63
C LEU A 214 -17.74 -14.91 -5.28
N SER A 215 -18.03 -13.63 -5.03
CA SER A 215 -18.68 -13.20 -3.80
C SER A 215 -20.12 -13.64 -3.78
N GLU A 216 -20.55 -14.29 -2.71
CA GLU A 216 -21.95 -14.48 -2.43
C GLU A 216 -22.55 -13.23 -1.76
N PRO A 217 -23.88 -13.00 -1.82
CA PRO A 217 -24.52 -11.97 -1.02
C PRO A 217 -24.19 -12.21 0.46
N GLN A 218 -23.45 -11.28 1.07
CA GLN A 218 -23.04 -11.37 2.45
C GLN A 218 -23.73 -10.27 3.27
N ASP A 219 -23.67 -10.41 4.59
CA ASP A 219 -24.02 -9.33 5.50
C ASP A 219 -23.10 -8.10 5.29
N ASP A 220 -23.47 -6.98 5.87
CA ASP A 220 -22.75 -5.70 5.68
C ASP A 220 -21.25 -5.81 5.98
N ALA A 221 -20.86 -6.54 7.02
CA ALA A 221 -19.45 -6.71 7.40
C ALA A 221 -18.66 -7.52 6.35
N GLY A 222 -19.25 -8.58 5.82
CA GLY A 222 -18.64 -9.40 4.77
C GLY A 222 -18.48 -8.67 3.43
N PHE A 223 -19.29 -7.62 3.19
CA PHE A 223 -19.18 -6.77 2.00
C PHE A 223 -18.14 -5.66 2.17
N ILE A 224 -18.11 -4.97 3.33
CA ILE A 224 -17.33 -3.76 3.55
C ILE A 224 -15.82 -4.00 3.41
N THR A 225 -15.32 -5.07 4.00
CA THR A 225 -13.87 -5.37 4.00
C THR A 225 -13.29 -5.55 2.59
N PRO A 226 -13.78 -6.46 1.75
CA PRO A 226 -13.22 -6.64 0.40
C PRO A 226 -13.48 -5.45 -0.52
N ILE A 227 -14.62 -4.76 -0.40
CA ILE A 227 -14.87 -3.57 -1.23
C ILE A 227 -13.90 -2.43 -0.86
N THR A 228 -13.51 -2.31 0.42
CA THR A 228 -12.51 -1.34 0.86
C THR A 228 -11.17 -1.57 0.15
N PHE A 229 -10.75 -2.82 -0.02
CA PHE A 229 -9.54 -3.14 -0.77
C PHE A 229 -9.58 -2.59 -2.20
N PHE A 230 -10.66 -2.83 -2.93
CA PHE A 230 -10.82 -2.32 -4.29
C PHE A 230 -10.95 -0.79 -4.33
N VAL A 231 -11.66 -0.20 -3.37
CA VAL A 231 -11.73 1.27 -3.26
C VAL A 231 -10.34 1.89 -3.11
N GLU A 232 -9.47 1.32 -2.26
CA GLU A 232 -8.11 1.81 -2.10
C GLU A 232 -7.24 1.57 -3.35
N LEU A 233 -7.41 0.44 -4.05
CA LEU A 233 -6.76 0.21 -5.35
C LEU A 233 -7.16 1.25 -6.39
N TYR A 234 -8.45 1.55 -6.54
CA TYR A 234 -8.93 2.55 -7.50
C TYR A 234 -8.57 3.98 -7.10
N LYS A 235 -8.48 4.30 -5.80
CA LYS A 235 -7.94 5.59 -5.35
C LYS A 235 -6.47 5.77 -5.74
N ALA A 236 -5.68 4.70 -5.65
CA ALA A 236 -4.28 4.70 -6.08
C ALA A 236 -4.13 4.71 -7.62
N ASN A 237 -5.11 4.16 -8.35
CA ASN A 237 -5.10 3.97 -9.81
C ASN A 237 -6.29 4.66 -10.48
N ARG A 238 -6.46 5.98 -10.24
CA ARG A 238 -7.63 6.75 -10.69
C ARG A 238 -7.85 6.74 -12.20
N HIS A 239 -6.82 6.46 -13.00
CA HIS A 239 -6.93 6.32 -14.46
C HIS A 239 -7.84 5.17 -14.90
N LEU A 240 -8.11 4.18 -14.04
CA LEU A 240 -9.02 3.06 -14.31
C LEU A 240 -10.50 3.40 -14.08
N LEU A 241 -10.79 4.47 -13.33
CA LEU A 241 -12.17 4.83 -12.97
C LEU A 241 -13.05 5.20 -14.19
N PRO A 242 -12.56 5.93 -15.22
CA PRO A 242 -13.35 6.17 -16.41
C PRO A 242 -13.74 4.89 -17.16
N GLU A 243 -12.82 3.94 -17.27
CA GLU A 243 -13.08 2.62 -17.87
C GLU A 243 -14.12 1.84 -17.06
N LEU A 244 -13.96 1.77 -15.72
CA LEU A 244 -14.93 1.13 -14.83
C LEU A 244 -16.33 1.75 -14.97
N ALA A 245 -16.42 3.08 -15.05
CA ALA A 245 -17.68 3.78 -15.26
C ALA A 245 -18.32 3.46 -16.62
N ALA A 246 -17.51 3.34 -17.67
CA ALA A 246 -17.97 3.00 -19.02
C ALA A 246 -18.55 1.58 -19.11
N LEU A 247 -18.12 0.65 -18.27
CA LEU A 247 -18.65 -0.72 -18.22
C LEU A 247 -20.04 -0.80 -17.55
N TYR A 248 -20.41 0.18 -16.73
CA TYR A 248 -21.65 0.15 -15.94
C TYR A 248 -22.93 -0.14 -16.74
N PRO A 249 -23.19 0.47 -17.91
CA PRO A 249 -24.44 0.25 -18.66
C PRO A 249 -24.61 -1.18 -19.16
N ASP A 250 -23.50 -1.85 -19.49
CA ASP A 250 -23.51 -3.19 -20.11
C ASP A 250 -23.54 -4.33 -19.09
N GLU A 251 -23.40 -4.00 -17.79
CA GLU A 251 -23.31 -4.99 -16.73
C GLU A 251 -24.66 -5.35 -16.11
N GLY A 252 -24.73 -6.52 -15.45
CA GLY A 252 -25.90 -6.97 -14.70
C GLY A 252 -26.04 -6.32 -13.32
N GLY A 253 -27.21 -6.49 -12.68
CA GLY A 253 -27.57 -5.82 -11.43
C GLY A 253 -26.53 -5.91 -10.31
N LYS A 254 -25.93 -7.10 -10.08
CA LYS A 254 -24.89 -7.32 -9.07
C LYS A 254 -23.62 -6.50 -9.40
N ASN A 255 -23.12 -6.59 -10.63
CA ASN A 255 -21.93 -5.87 -11.06
C ASN A 255 -22.16 -4.35 -10.98
N ARG A 256 -23.31 -3.86 -11.44
CA ARG A 256 -23.71 -2.44 -11.33
C ARG A 256 -23.68 -1.95 -9.89
N PHE A 257 -24.18 -2.75 -8.94
CA PHE A 257 -24.16 -2.42 -7.53
C PHE A 257 -22.72 -2.20 -7.02
N TYR A 258 -21.80 -3.11 -7.31
CA TYR A 258 -20.39 -3.01 -6.88
C TYR A 258 -19.64 -1.87 -7.59
N ILE A 259 -19.85 -1.68 -8.90
CA ILE A 259 -19.27 -0.56 -9.65
C ILE A 259 -19.70 0.78 -9.04
N LEU A 260 -21.00 0.94 -8.76
CA LEU A 260 -21.53 2.18 -8.19
C LEU A 260 -20.95 2.49 -6.81
N HIS A 261 -20.74 1.45 -5.96
CA HIS A 261 -20.07 1.60 -4.67
C HIS A 261 -18.63 2.09 -4.83
N VAL A 262 -17.85 1.48 -5.72
CA VAL A 262 -16.47 1.90 -5.98
C VAL A 262 -16.45 3.34 -6.49
N LEU A 263 -17.26 3.69 -7.48
CA LEU A 263 -17.30 5.04 -8.05
C LEU A 263 -17.71 6.10 -7.00
N TYR A 264 -18.71 5.76 -6.15
CA TYR A 264 -19.12 6.65 -5.07
C TYR A 264 -18.03 6.86 -4.02
N LEU A 265 -17.45 5.78 -3.50
CA LEU A 265 -16.45 5.82 -2.42
C LEU A 265 -15.09 6.38 -2.87
N THR A 266 -14.81 6.37 -4.17
CA THR A 266 -13.62 7.02 -4.75
C THR A 266 -13.86 8.47 -5.15
N GLY A 267 -15.10 8.97 -5.03
CA GLY A 267 -15.50 10.30 -5.48
C GLY A 267 -15.43 10.46 -7.00
N ALA A 268 -15.72 9.39 -7.75
CA ALA A 268 -15.65 9.37 -9.22
C ALA A 268 -17.01 9.52 -9.91
N ILE A 269 -18.08 9.70 -9.16
CA ILE A 269 -19.41 9.99 -9.74
C ILE A 269 -19.40 11.38 -10.35
N THR A 270 -19.39 11.47 -11.68
CA THR A 270 -19.58 12.74 -12.39
C THR A 270 -21.06 13.04 -12.59
N HIS A 271 -21.37 14.30 -12.90
CA HIS A 271 -22.75 14.71 -13.19
C HIS A 271 -23.33 13.96 -14.41
N GLU A 272 -22.52 13.80 -15.45
CA GLU A 272 -22.93 13.08 -16.67
C GLU A 272 -23.21 11.61 -16.38
N PHE A 273 -22.36 10.96 -15.57
CA PHE A 273 -22.55 9.57 -15.14
C PHE A 273 -23.84 9.44 -14.31
N GLU A 274 -24.08 10.33 -13.35
CA GLU A 274 -25.29 10.33 -12.55
C GLU A 274 -26.56 10.50 -13.38
N GLN A 275 -26.54 11.38 -14.40
CA GLN A 275 -27.66 11.56 -15.31
C GLN A 275 -27.96 10.30 -16.15
N SER A 276 -26.93 9.52 -16.49
CA SER A 276 -27.06 8.28 -17.27
C SER A 276 -27.66 7.10 -16.47
N LEU A 277 -27.72 7.19 -15.12
CA LEU A 277 -28.25 6.13 -14.29
C LEU A 277 -29.75 5.93 -14.53
N ASP A 278 -30.16 4.65 -14.59
CA ASP A 278 -31.56 4.27 -14.51
C ASP A 278 -32.15 4.49 -13.10
N SER A 279 -33.45 4.23 -12.93
CA SER A 279 -34.13 4.41 -11.63
C SER A 279 -33.54 3.53 -10.52
N SER A 280 -33.08 2.32 -10.86
CA SER A 280 -32.42 1.40 -9.90
C SER A 280 -31.08 1.95 -9.42
N GLY A 281 -30.23 2.39 -10.36
CA GLY A 281 -28.93 3.01 -10.06
C GLY A 281 -29.06 4.29 -9.22
N LYS A 282 -30.03 5.15 -9.56
CA LYS A 282 -30.36 6.35 -8.76
C LYS A 282 -30.77 5.98 -7.34
N GLY A 283 -31.62 4.96 -7.18
CA GLY A 283 -32.04 4.47 -5.87
C GLY A 283 -30.87 3.93 -5.01
N VAL A 284 -29.91 3.23 -5.62
CA VAL A 284 -28.70 2.79 -4.93
C VAL A 284 -27.83 3.99 -4.54
N LEU A 285 -27.63 4.96 -5.44
CA LEU A 285 -26.81 6.13 -5.16
C LEU A 285 -27.39 6.99 -4.01
N GLU A 286 -28.71 7.17 -3.98
CA GLU A 286 -29.39 7.85 -2.87
C GLU A 286 -29.18 7.15 -1.52
N LYS A 287 -29.25 5.81 -1.49
CA LYS A 287 -28.93 5.03 -0.29
C LYS A 287 -27.49 5.24 0.15
N LEU A 288 -26.51 5.21 -0.77
CA LEU A 288 -25.12 5.47 -0.49
C LEU A 288 -24.88 6.85 0.12
N ARG A 289 -25.54 7.88 -0.41
CA ARG A 289 -25.49 9.26 0.12
C ARG A 289 -26.05 9.37 1.53
N GLY A 290 -27.09 8.58 1.83
CA GLY A 290 -27.72 8.52 3.15
C GLY A 290 -27.00 7.63 4.17
N THR A 291 -26.01 6.84 3.73
CA THR A 291 -25.27 5.91 4.58
C THR A 291 -23.91 6.49 4.93
N ARG A 292 -23.60 6.59 6.24
CA ARG A 292 -22.25 6.93 6.69
C ARG A 292 -21.34 5.72 6.47
N TRP A 293 -20.39 5.86 5.54
CA TRP A 293 -19.34 4.87 5.35
C TRP A 293 -18.32 4.98 6.49
N PRO A 294 -17.92 3.87 7.12
CA PRO A 294 -16.93 3.91 8.19
C PRO A 294 -15.59 4.48 7.71
N ASP A 295 -14.95 5.31 8.52
CA ASP A 295 -13.58 5.78 8.30
C ASP A 295 -12.70 5.37 9.49
N PRO A 296 -11.95 4.25 9.38
CA PRO A 296 -11.13 3.74 10.48
C PRO A 296 -9.96 4.67 10.85
N TYR A 297 -9.70 5.72 10.06
CA TYR A 297 -8.66 6.71 10.36
C TYR A 297 -9.15 7.82 11.30
N ASP A 298 -10.46 8.02 11.40
CA ASP A 298 -11.08 8.97 12.35
C ASP A 298 -11.34 8.35 13.72
N GLY A 299 -11.35 7.02 13.82
CA GLY A 299 -11.55 6.24 15.03
C GLY A 299 -12.12 4.87 14.71
N ILE A 300 -11.88 3.91 15.59
CA ILE A 300 -12.42 2.55 15.46
C ILE A 300 -13.66 2.43 16.34
N GLU A 301 -14.81 2.28 15.72
CA GLU A 301 -16.09 2.08 16.41
C GLU A 301 -16.48 0.59 16.45
N GLN A 302 -16.16 -0.14 15.38
CA GLN A 302 -16.52 -1.56 15.22
C GLN A 302 -15.30 -2.43 14.87
N PRO A 303 -15.25 -3.69 15.32
CA PRO A 303 -14.11 -4.58 15.07
C PRO A 303 -13.78 -4.79 13.58
N PHE A 304 -14.77 -4.80 12.67
CA PHE A 304 -14.53 -4.96 11.24
C PHE A 304 -13.76 -3.81 10.60
N GLU A 305 -13.72 -2.63 11.25
CA GLU A 305 -12.94 -1.49 10.78
C GLU A 305 -11.42 -1.75 10.87
N LEU A 306 -10.99 -2.69 11.74
CA LEU A 306 -9.62 -3.21 11.72
C LEU A 306 -9.33 -3.99 10.43
N ASP A 307 -10.31 -4.74 9.92
CA ASP A 307 -10.18 -5.46 8.65
C ASP A 307 -10.14 -4.49 7.45
N MET A 308 -10.83 -3.35 7.54
CA MET A 308 -10.70 -2.27 6.54
C MET A 308 -9.27 -1.71 6.51
N LEU A 309 -8.61 -1.54 7.67
CA LEU A 309 -7.21 -1.12 7.73
C LEU A 309 -6.29 -2.15 7.07
N TRP A 310 -6.50 -3.45 7.33
CA TRP A 310 -5.76 -4.50 6.65
C TRP A 310 -5.98 -4.48 5.13
N SER A 311 -7.23 -4.30 4.68
CA SER A 311 -7.56 -4.13 3.26
C SER A 311 -6.81 -2.96 2.63
N GLY A 312 -6.78 -1.81 3.30
CA GLY A 312 -6.01 -0.64 2.86
C GLY A 312 -4.51 -0.91 2.80
N PHE A 313 -3.96 -1.64 3.77
CA PHE A 313 -2.55 -2.05 3.75
C PHE A 313 -2.25 -2.99 2.58
N PHE A 314 -3.04 -4.05 2.39
CA PHE A 314 -2.82 -5.01 1.29
C PHE A 314 -2.99 -4.39 -0.09
N ALA A 315 -3.85 -3.39 -0.23
CA ALA A 315 -4.01 -2.65 -1.48
C ALA A 315 -2.84 -1.73 -1.81
N THR A 316 -2.10 -1.21 -0.81
CA THR A 316 -1.17 -0.10 -1.01
C THR A 316 0.23 -0.32 -0.44
N GLY A 317 0.38 -1.18 0.56
CA GLY A 317 1.59 -1.28 1.38
C GLY A 317 1.89 -0.02 2.20
N SER A 318 0.89 0.86 2.41
CA SER A 318 1.05 2.11 3.15
C SER A 318 1.33 1.85 4.64
N PHE A 319 2.11 2.73 5.25
CA PHE A 319 2.42 2.70 6.69
C PHE A 319 1.22 3.09 7.57
N ARG A 320 0.36 3.99 7.06
CA ARG A 320 -0.72 4.59 7.86
C ARG A 320 -1.69 3.57 8.47
N PRO A 321 -2.19 2.55 7.73
CA PRO A 321 -3.04 1.51 8.31
C PRO A 321 -2.38 0.78 9.49
N ILE A 322 -1.11 0.40 9.34
CA ILE A 322 -0.37 -0.33 10.40
C ILE A 322 -0.18 0.56 11.64
N ALA A 323 0.09 1.85 11.45
CA ALA A 323 0.21 2.79 12.56
C ALA A 323 -1.10 2.94 13.35
N VAL A 324 -2.26 2.90 12.67
CA VAL A 324 -3.58 2.93 13.34
C VAL A 324 -3.86 1.62 14.07
N LEU A 325 -3.57 0.47 13.45
CA LEU A 325 -3.71 -0.85 14.09
C LEU A 325 -2.85 -0.95 15.35
N VAL A 326 -1.58 -0.55 15.29
CA VAL A 326 -0.66 -0.59 16.45
C VAL A 326 -1.12 0.34 17.56
N ARG A 327 -1.74 1.49 17.23
CA ARG A 327 -2.31 2.40 18.24
C ARG A 327 -3.43 1.75 19.06
N GLN A 328 -4.16 0.75 18.52
CA GLN A 328 -5.19 0.04 19.29
C GLN A 328 -4.58 -0.76 20.45
N LEU A 329 -3.28 -1.01 20.47
CA LEU A 329 -2.60 -1.65 21.61
C LEU A 329 -2.59 -0.79 22.89
N GLU A 330 -2.87 0.52 22.78
CA GLU A 330 -3.09 1.39 23.96
C GLU A 330 -4.31 0.95 24.78
N GLY A 331 -5.25 0.23 24.17
CA GLY A 331 -6.38 -0.40 24.87
C GLY A 331 -5.98 -1.50 25.86
N VAL A 332 -4.69 -1.82 26.01
CA VAL A 332 -4.18 -2.73 27.04
C VAL A 332 -4.56 -2.29 28.47
N SER A 333 -4.74 -0.99 28.68
CA SER A 333 -5.24 -0.43 29.95
C SER A 333 -6.65 -0.90 30.32
N ASP A 334 -7.44 -1.27 29.30
CA ASP A 334 -8.82 -1.74 29.45
C ASP A 334 -8.91 -3.29 29.42
N ARG A 335 -7.78 -4.00 29.52
CA ARG A 335 -7.74 -5.48 29.52
C ARG A 335 -8.62 -6.04 30.63
N GLY A 336 -9.56 -6.94 30.25
CA GLY A 336 -10.52 -7.58 31.17
C GLY A 336 -11.85 -6.81 31.30
N GLU A 337 -11.99 -5.65 30.69
CA GLU A 337 -13.25 -4.88 30.75
C GLU A 337 -14.37 -5.56 29.93
N LEU A 338 -14.03 -6.30 28.88
CA LEU A 338 -15.03 -7.08 28.12
C LEU A 338 -15.70 -8.14 29.01
N GLU A 339 -14.93 -8.90 29.77
CA GLU A 339 -15.46 -9.94 30.68
C GLU A 339 -16.31 -9.32 31.81
N LYS A 340 -15.84 -8.22 32.37
CA LYS A 340 -16.61 -7.48 33.42
C LYS A 340 -17.94 -6.97 32.85
N PHE A 341 -17.91 -6.38 31.66
CA PHE A 341 -19.11 -5.90 30.97
C PHE A 341 -20.08 -7.05 30.67
N GLN A 342 -19.61 -8.18 30.17
CA GLN A 342 -20.44 -9.34 29.87
C GLN A 342 -21.09 -9.97 31.10
N GLN A 343 -20.42 -9.93 32.23
CA GLN A 343 -20.91 -10.45 33.52
C GLN A 343 -21.82 -9.47 34.30
N HIS A 344 -21.85 -8.20 33.88
CA HIS A 344 -22.62 -7.19 34.59
C HIS A 344 -24.14 -7.39 34.40
N PRO A 345 -24.93 -7.46 35.49
CA PRO A 345 -26.36 -7.77 35.39
C PRO A 345 -27.19 -6.67 34.68
N LYS A 346 -26.67 -5.43 34.66
CA LYS A 346 -27.30 -4.27 34.04
C LYS A 346 -26.42 -3.65 32.96
N ARG A 347 -26.09 -4.43 31.93
CA ARG A 347 -25.20 -4.00 30.84
C ARG A 347 -25.67 -2.74 30.10
N ASP A 348 -26.98 -2.56 29.99
CA ASP A 348 -27.58 -1.43 29.27
C ASP A 348 -27.47 -0.10 30.07
N GLU A 349 -27.08 -0.15 31.37
CA GLU A 349 -26.95 1.00 32.24
C GLU A 349 -25.49 1.47 32.44
N ILE A 350 -24.50 0.72 31.91
CA ILE A 350 -23.06 1.04 32.05
C ILE A 350 -22.40 1.41 30.72
N ASP A 351 -21.33 2.20 30.81
CA ASP A 351 -20.54 2.55 29.63
C ASP A 351 -19.84 1.32 29.06
N GLY A 352 -20.17 0.96 27.82
CA GLY A 352 -19.55 -0.14 27.08
C GLY A 352 -18.23 0.22 26.38
N ALA A 353 -17.82 1.50 26.39
CA ALA A 353 -16.64 1.93 25.66
C ALA A 353 -15.33 1.27 26.14
N PRO A 354 -15.06 1.04 27.46
CA PRO A 354 -13.89 0.29 27.89
C PRO A 354 -13.87 -1.15 27.38
N ALA A 355 -15.03 -1.83 27.42
CA ALA A 355 -15.16 -3.20 26.90
C ALA A 355 -14.90 -3.26 25.39
N MET A 356 -15.34 -2.25 24.63
CA MET A 356 -15.09 -2.18 23.19
C MET A 356 -13.59 -1.92 22.91
N ARG A 357 -12.92 -1.06 23.69
CA ARG A 357 -11.46 -0.87 23.56
C ARG A 357 -10.67 -2.13 23.88
N ASP A 358 -11.10 -2.96 24.86
CA ASP A 358 -10.52 -4.29 25.12
C ASP A 358 -10.70 -5.22 23.90
N VAL A 359 -11.87 -5.21 23.25
CA VAL A 359 -12.10 -5.97 22.01
C VAL A 359 -11.15 -5.53 20.90
N HIS A 360 -11.05 -4.22 20.64
CA HIS A 360 -10.16 -3.68 19.59
C HIS A 360 -8.69 -4.00 19.88
N TYR A 361 -8.25 -3.86 21.13
CA TYR A 361 -6.89 -4.22 21.57
C TYR A 361 -6.57 -5.69 21.27
N ARG A 362 -7.44 -6.63 21.69
CA ARG A 362 -7.21 -8.06 21.48
C ARG A 362 -7.18 -8.42 20.00
N ALA A 363 -8.13 -7.90 19.22
CA ALA A 363 -8.20 -8.13 17.77
C ALA A 363 -6.98 -7.55 17.06
N ALA A 364 -6.55 -6.33 17.41
CA ALA A 364 -5.35 -5.71 16.85
C ALA A 364 -4.09 -6.50 17.20
N LYS A 365 -3.86 -6.85 18.48
CA LYS A 365 -2.68 -7.64 18.91
C LYS A 365 -2.57 -8.94 18.15
N TRP A 366 -3.69 -9.68 18.06
CA TRP A 366 -3.74 -10.95 17.37
C TRP A 366 -3.48 -10.81 15.87
N SER A 367 -4.16 -9.87 15.19
CA SER A 367 -4.02 -9.67 13.73
C SER A 367 -2.65 -9.13 13.35
N ILE A 368 -2.04 -8.26 14.17
CA ILE A 368 -0.65 -7.80 13.99
C ILE A 368 0.31 -8.99 14.06
N GLY A 369 0.21 -9.84 15.07
CA GLY A 369 1.05 -11.02 15.23
C GLY A 369 0.93 -11.97 14.04
N ALA A 370 -0.30 -12.29 13.63
CA ALA A 370 -0.57 -13.17 12.51
C ALA A 370 0.00 -12.60 11.19
N ASN A 371 -0.24 -11.33 10.89
CA ASN A 371 0.24 -10.72 9.66
C ASN A 371 1.76 -10.46 9.67
N ALA A 372 2.36 -10.11 10.82
CA ALA A 372 3.81 -9.95 10.93
C ALA A 372 4.57 -11.26 10.72
N ALA A 373 3.97 -12.41 10.99
CA ALA A 373 4.56 -13.71 10.71
C ALA A 373 4.74 -13.96 9.19
N HIS A 374 3.78 -13.50 8.38
CA HIS A 374 3.72 -13.77 6.93
C HIS A 374 4.17 -12.60 6.06
N HIS A 375 3.99 -11.36 6.52
CA HIS A 375 4.30 -10.14 5.78
C HIS A 375 5.50 -9.42 6.39
N ARG A 376 6.65 -9.51 5.71
CA ARG A 376 7.88 -8.85 6.16
C ARG A 376 7.67 -7.35 6.38
N LEU A 377 6.95 -6.67 5.50
CA LEU A 377 6.72 -5.24 5.58
C LEU A 377 5.93 -4.84 6.85
N VAL A 378 4.93 -5.65 7.25
CA VAL A 378 4.21 -5.45 8.53
C VAL A 378 5.18 -5.49 9.70
N ARG A 379 6.07 -6.49 9.73
CA ARG A 379 7.09 -6.64 10.78
C ARG A 379 8.03 -5.44 10.84
N GLU A 380 8.49 -4.94 9.69
CA GLU A 380 9.38 -3.77 9.61
C GLU A 380 8.68 -2.50 10.10
N TYR A 381 7.44 -2.27 9.72
CA TYR A 381 6.66 -1.14 10.21
C TYR A 381 6.44 -1.21 11.72
N CYS A 382 6.13 -2.38 12.24
CA CYS A 382 5.99 -2.59 13.69
C CYS A 382 7.31 -2.34 14.44
N ARG A 383 8.45 -2.78 13.91
CA ARG A 383 9.77 -2.48 14.47
C ARG A 383 10.10 -0.99 14.45
N PHE A 384 9.77 -0.31 13.35
CA PHE A 384 9.90 1.14 13.28
C PHE A 384 9.05 1.85 14.35
N LEU A 385 7.80 1.42 14.55
CA LEU A 385 6.92 1.97 15.58
C LEU A 385 7.40 1.67 17.01
N LEU A 386 8.01 0.52 17.26
CA LEU A 386 8.67 0.22 18.55
C LEU A 386 9.81 1.19 18.84
N ALA A 387 10.64 1.48 17.83
CA ALA A 387 11.81 2.34 17.99
C ALA A 387 11.46 3.82 18.07
N HIS A 388 10.52 4.29 17.22
CA HIS A 388 10.27 5.72 16.98
C HIS A 388 8.83 6.16 17.29
N GLY A 389 7.90 5.22 17.49
CA GLY A 389 6.50 5.51 17.75
C GLY A 389 6.26 6.09 19.14
N LYS A 390 5.26 6.97 19.21
CA LYS A 390 4.77 7.52 20.49
C LYS A 390 3.76 6.57 21.13
N LEU A 391 4.25 5.41 21.60
CA LEU A 391 3.46 4.40 22.29
C LEU A 391 3.80 4.39 23.78
N SER A 392 2.80 4.06 24.64
CA SER A 392 3.05 3.80 26.05
C SER A 392 3.98 2.60 26.23
N ALA A 393 4.61 2.48 27.41
CA ALA A 393 5.46 1.33 27.74
C ALA A 393 4.69 0.00 27.65
N ALA A 394 3.44 -0.01 28.09
CA ALA A 394 2.56 -1.18 28.02
C ALA A 394 2.25 -1.55 26.56
N ALA A 395 1.85 -0.60 25.72
CA ALA A 395 1.58 -0.86 24.30
C ALA A 395 2.85 -1.34 23.55
N LYS A 396 4.04 -0.81 23.86
CA LYS A 396 5.33 -1.31 23.33
C LYS A 396 5.60 -2.74 23.73
N GLN A 397 5.32 -3.11 24.97
CA GLN A 397 5.46 -4.49 25.43
C GLN A 397 4.52 -5.41 24.65
N GLU A 398 3.23 -5.04 24.50
CA GLU A 398 2.24 -5.81 23.76
C GLU A 398 2.63 -5.99 22.29
N LEU A 399 3.16 -4.93 21.66
CA LEU A 399 3.66 -5.02 20.29
C LEU A 399 4.87 -5.94 20.18
N SER A 400 5.82 -5.87 21.13
CA SER A 400 6.99 -6.73 21.17
C SER A 400 6.60 -8.21 21.33
N GLU A 401 5.61 -8.50 22.18
CA GLU A 401 5.06 -9.85 22.34
C GLU A 401 4.37 -10.35 21.07
N ALA A 402 3.59 -9.51 20.39
CA ALA A 402 2.91 -9.86 19.14
C ALA A 402 3.90 -10.22 18.02
N LEU A 403 5.11 -9.65 18.02
CA LEU A 403 6.15 -9.93 17.03
C LEU A 403 7.02 -11.14 17.33
N GLN A 404 6.85 -11.79 18.49
CA GLN A 404 7.56 -13.03 18.81
C GLN A 404 7.00 -14.20 17.99
N PRO A 405 7.85 -15.13 17.54
CA PRO A 405 7.35 -16.34 16.88
C PRO A 405 6.44 -17.13 17.84
N PRO A 406 5.40 -17.79 17.33
CA PRO A 406 4.51 -18.59 18.15
C PRO A 406 5.31 -19.66 18.93
N LYS A 407 5.07 -19.77 20.23
CA LYS A 407 5.82 -20.66 21.16
C LYS A 407 5.84 -22.14 20.75
N SER A 408 4.99 -22.58 19.83
CA SER A 408 4.94 -23.95 19.32
C SER A 408 6.06 -24.32 18.34
N GLU A 409 6.76 -23.37 17.73
CA GLU A 409 7.85 -23.66 16.78
C GLU A 409 9.21 -23.83 17.46
N LEU A 410 9.36 -23.34 18.69
CA LEU A 410 10.62 -23.48 19.44
C LEU A 410 10.82 -24.86 20.07
N GLN A 411 9.78 -25.69 20.16
CA GLN A 411 9.89 -27.04 20.76
C GLN A 411 10.25 -28.16 19.75
N SER A 412 10.25 -27.87 18.44
CA SER A 412 10.57 -28.87 17.41
C SER A 412 12.05 -28.87 16.98
N THR A 413 12.86 -27.90 17.40
CA THR A 413 14.28 -27.76 16.98
C THR A 413 15.27 -28.44 17.96
N ASP A 414 14.81 -28.87 19.14
CA ASP A 414 15.69 -29.54 20.14
C ASP A 414 15.65 -31.08 20.10
N LEU A 415 15.09 -31.66 19.01
CA LEU A 415 15.00 -33.12 18.83
C LEU A 415 15.58 -33.60 17.49
N GLN A 416 16.71 -33.01 17.03
CA GLN A 416 17.49 -33.60 15.93
C GLN A 416 18.98 -33.61 16.29
#